data_32de7e48f63491dbc88678ef8053819b
#
_entry.id   32de7e48f63491dbc88678ef8053819b
#
_cell.length_a   1.000
_cell.length_b   1.000
_cell.length_c   1.000
_cell.angle_alpha   90.00
_cell.angle_beta   90.00
_cell.angle_gamma   90.00
#
_symmetry.space_group_name_H-M   'P 1'
#
loop_
_entity.id
_entity.type
_entity.pdbx_description
1 polymer ?
#
loop_
_entity_poly.entity_id
_entity_poly.type
_entity_poly.pdbx_seq_one_letter_code
_entity_poly.pdbx_strand_id
1 'polypeptide(L)'
;MIQNLNFNKYYKLFNIISVVLVILSIISILFKGLNYGVDFKGGTLIELRINDNQTTISNLRSAFNNMNLGDVAIKNFGNDNDYLIKFVKKDRDKNLIQNIKKDLQSSIGPVFEFRRVESVGPKVSAELLNKGLIAIAASLGAMLFYIWIRFEWQFSLGAIIALFHDVILTIGIFSLFNIEINLSIVAALLTIVGSVSYTHLRAHETTN
;
A
#
# COMPACT_ATOMS: atom_id res chain seq x y z
N MET A 1 -24.03 0.61 -33.46
CA MET A 1 -23.95 -0.82 -33.85
C MET A 1 -23.13 -1.51 -32.76
N ILE A 2 -23.79 -1.93 -31.68
CA ILE A 2 -23.14 -2.68 -30.60
C ILE A 2 -23.14 -4.11 -31.05
N GLN A 3 -21.98 -4.65 -31.46
CA GLN A 3 -21.81 -6.05 -31.77
C GLN A 3 -22.25 -6.87 -30.55
N ASN A 4 -23.11 -7.85 -30.76
CA ASN A 4 -23.52 -8.83 -29.76
C ASN A 4 -22.28 -9.63 -29.32
N LEU A 5 -21.57 -9.11 -28.32
CA LEU A 5 -20.49 -9.82 -27.66
C LEU A 5 -21.13 -10.99 -26.90
N ASN A 6 -20.95 -12.21 -27.38
CA ASN A 6 -21.38 -13.43 -26.70
C ASN A 6 -20.47 -13.66 -25.47
N PHE A 7 -20.73 -12.93 -24.38
CA PHE A 7 -20.03 -13.07 -23.10
C PHE A 7 -20.05 -14.51 -22.58
N ASN A 8 -21.10 -15.25 -22.88
CA ASN A 8 -21.28 -16.65 -22.47
C ASN A 8 -20.23 -17.61 -23.04
N LYS A 9 -19.55 -17.26 -24.16
CA LYS A 9 -18.55 -18.13 -24.79
C LYS A 9 -17.24 -18.17 -24.03
N TYR A 10 -16.90 -17.07 -23.36
CA TYR A 10 -15.60 -16.90 -22.71
C TYR A 10 -15.63 -17.01 -21.19
N TYR A 11 -16.82 -17.24 -20.59
CA TYR A 11 -16.95 -17.23 -19.14
C TYR A 11 -16.06 -18.28 -18.45
N LYS A 12 -15.92 -19.49 -19.05
CA LYS A 12 -15.05 -20.54 -18.52
C LYS A 12 -13.58 -20.14 -18.53
N LEU A 13 -13.14 -19.47 -19.61
CA LEU A 13 -11.76 -18.99 -19.74
C LEU A 13 -11.47 -17.92 -18.68
N PHE A 14 -12.36 -16.94 -18.51
CA PHE A 14 -12.18 -15.89 -17.49
C PHE A 14 -12.19 -16.43 -16.07
N ASN A 15 -13.03 -17.42 -15.76
CA ASN A 15 -13.02 -18.08 -14.46
C ASN A 15 -11.70 -18.81 -14.19
N ILE A 16 -11.17 -19.52 -15.19
CA ILE A 16 -9.87 -20.20 -15.03
C ILE A 16 -8.75 -19.16 -14.81
N ILE A 17 -8.73 -18.08 -15.58
CA ILE A 17 -7.74 -16.99 -15.42
C ILE A 17 -7.86 -16.40 -14.01
N SER A 18 -9.08 -16.13 -13.54
CA SER A 18 -9.33 -15.58 -12.20
C SER A 18 -8.79 -16.49 -11.10
N VAL A 19 -9.09 -17.79 -11.17
CA VAL A 19 -8.59 -18.77 -10.19
C VAL A 19 -7.05 -18.84 -10.22
N VAL A 20 -6.44 -18.85 -11.41
CA VAL A 20 -4.97 -18.85 -11.55
C VAL A 20 -4.36 -17.60 -10.94
N LEU A 21 -4.96 -16.42 -11.16
CA LEU A 21 -4.48 -15.17 -10.59
C LEU A 21 -4.58 -15.17 -9.06
N VAL A 22 -5.65 -15.72 -8.48
CA VAL A 22 -5.79 -15.86 -7.02
C VAL A 22 -4.70 -16.78 -6.46
N ILE A 23 -4.46 -17.92 -7.10
CA ILE A 23 -3.41 -18.86 -6.68
C ILE A 23 -2.03 -18.19 -6.75
N LEU A 24 -1.71 -17.48 -7.84
CA LEU A 24 -0.47 -16.73 -7.99
C LEU A 24 -0.32 -15.63 -6.93
N SER A 25 -1.42 -14.94 -6.59
CA SER A 25 -1.45 -13.93 -5.54
C SER A 25 -1.13 -14.54 -4.18
N ILE A 26 -1.75 -15.66 -3.83
CA ILE A 26 -1.48 -16.37 -2.57
C ILE A 26 -0.02 -16.85 -2.51
N ILE A 27 0.49 -17.43 -3.59
CA ILE A 27 1.89 -17.86 -3.70
C ILE A 27 2.82 -16.66 -3.51
N SER A 28 2.56 -15.54 -4.19
CA SER A 28 3.36 -14.32 -4.03
C SER A 28 3.38 -13.82 -2.59
N ILE A 29 2.23 -13.77 -1.91
CA ILE A 29 2.11 -13.33 -0.52
C ILE A 29 2.91 -14.26 0.42
N LEU A 30 2.84 -15.57 0.20
CA LEU A 30 3.50 -16.55 1.06
C LEU A 30 5.04 -16.56 0.89
N PHE A 31 5.52 -16.45 -0.35
CA PHE A 31 6.96 -16.53 -0.63
C PHE A 31 7.67 -15.18 -0.56
N LYS A 32 7.04 -14.11 -1.03
CA LYS A 32 7.64 -12.78 -1.10
C LYS A 32 7.28 -11.91 0.10
N GLY A 33 6.15 -12.19 0.73
CA GLY A 33 5.60 -11.41 1.83
C GLY A 33 5.02 -10.07 1.38
N LEU A 34 4.79 -9.19 2.35
CA LEU A 34 4.26 -7.83 2.15
C LEU A 34 5.31 -6.80 2.53
N ASN A 35 5.44 -5.77 1.70
CA ASN A 35 6.33 -4.65 1.98
C ASN A 35 5.57 -3.58 2.78
N TYR A 36 5.79 -3.58 4.10
CA TYR A 36 5.15 -2.61 4.99
C TYR A 36 5.88 -1.26 4.99
N GLY A 37 5.10 -0.18 4.93
CA GLY A 37 5.57 1.19 5.04
C GLY A 37 6.02 1.59 6.44
N VAL A 38 6.50 2.84 6.56
CA VAL A 38 6.93 3.40 7.84
C VAL A 38 5.81 3.48 8.87
N ASP A 39 4.56 3.54 8.41
CA ASP A 39 3.38 3.53 9.29
C ASP A 39 3.29 2.25 10.13
N PHE A 40 3.75 1.12 9.58
CA PHE A 40 3.64 -0.21 10.19
C PHE A 40 4.97 -0.78 10.69
N LYS A 41 6.10 -0.40 10.08
CA LYS A 41 7.44 -0.81 10.54
C LYS A 41 8.09 0.18 11.51
N GLY A 42 7.61 1.41 11.51
CA GLY A 42 8.29 2.52 12.13
C GLY A 42 9.46 3.02 11.28
N GLY A 43 9.90 4.23 11.57
CA GLY A 43 11.00 4.87 10.87
C GLY A 43 10.66 6.27 10.41
N THR A 44 11.57 6.84 9.62
CA THR A 44 11.41 8.14 8.99
C THR A 44 11.48 7.98 7.48
N LEU A 45 10.56 8.63 6.79
CA LEU A 45 10.49 8.74 5.35
C LEU A 45 10.64 10.21 5.00
N ILE A 46 11.59 10.52 4.11
CA ILE A 46 11.82 11.87 3.59
C ILE A 46 11.67 11.84 2.08
N GLU A 47 10.80 12.66 1.55
CA GLU A 47 10.71 12.96 0.12
C GLU A 47 11.55 14.20 -0.14
N LEU A 48 12.63 14.02 -0.89
CA LEU A 48 13.64 15.03 -1.18
C LEU A 48 13.61 15.35 -2.68
N ARG A 49 13.47 16.61 -3.02
CA ARG A 49 13.70 17.11 -4.38
C ARG A 49 15.05 17.77 -4.46
N ILE A 50 15.82 17.44 -5.50
CA ILE A 50 17.10 18.06 -5.81
C ILE A 50 16.90 18.97 -7.01
N ASN A 51 17.28 20.25 -6.87
CA ASN A 51 17.17 21.25 -7.92
C ASN A 51 18.46 21.37 -8.75
N ASP A 52 19.33 20.38 -8.67
CA ASP A 52 20.60 20.31 -9.40
C ASP A 52 20.71 18.98 -10.16
N ASN A 53 21.12 19.05 -11.43
CA ASN A 53 21.31 17.87 -12.28
C ASN A 53 22.66 17.18 -12.06
N GLN A 54 23.52 17.72 -11.20
CA GLN A 54 24.86 17.14 -10.93
C GLN A 54 24.86 16.17 -9.74
N THR A 55 23.86 16.25 -8.88
CA THR A 55 23.76 15.39 -7.69
C THR A 55 23.16 14.04 -8.05
N THR A 56 23.96 12.99 -7.95
CA THR A 56 23.57 11.61 -8.24
C THR A 56 23.04 10.90 -6.98
N ILE A 57 22.29 9.80 -7.18
CA ILE A 57 21.84 8.91 -6.08
C ILE A 57 23.04 8.36 -5.27
N SER A 58 24.22 8.24 -5.89
CA SER A 58 25.46 7.82 -5.22
C SER A 58 25.93 8.85 -4.20
N ASN A 59 25.88 10.14 -4.56
CA ASN A 59 26.27 11.25 -3.69
C ASN A 59 25.34 11.34 -2.49
N LEU A 60 24.02 11.19 -2.72
CA LEU A 60 23.02 11.13 -1.65
C LEU A 60 23.27 9.95 -0.71
N ARG A 61 23.54 8.76 -1.26
CA ARG A 61 23.81 7.57 -0.45
C ARG A 61 25.04 7.76 0.42
N SER A 62 26.10 8.35 -0.11
CA SER A 62 27.31 8.66 0.66
C SER A 62 27.04 9.67 1.77
N ALA A 63 26.29 10.74 1.48
CA ALA A 63 25.90 11.74 2.47
C ALA A 63 25.10 11.12 3.62
N PHE A 64 24.07 10.33 3.32
CA PHE A 64 23.24 9.69 4.33
C PHE A 64 23.95 8.59 5.12
N ASN A 65 24.86 7.83 4.51
CA ASN A 65 25.66 6.83 5.23
C ASN A 65 26.60 7.46 6.27
N ASN A 66 27.13 8.65 5.98
CA ASN A 66 27.99 9.37 6.92
C ASN A 66 27.24 9.92 8.15
N MET A 67 25.90 10.01 8.10
CA MET A 67 25.07 10.52 9.17
C MET A 67 24.75 9.48 10.27
N ASN A 68 25.23 8.25 10.16
CA ASN A 68 24.99 7.16 11.13
C ASN A 68 23.48 6.94 11.44
N LEU A 69 22.62 7.02 10.42
CA LEU A 69 21.17 6.86 10.56
C LEU A 69 20.71 5.39 10.57
N GLY A 70 21.65 4.45 10.51
CA GLY A 70 21.38 3.03 10.38
C GLY A 70 21.22 2.61 8.92
N ASP A 71 20.34 1.65 8.65
CA ASP A 71 20.07 1.18 7.28
C ASP A 71 19.22 2.20 6.54
N VAL A 72 19.80 2.82 5.51
CA VAL A 72 19.18 3.89 4.72
C VAL A 72 18.85 3.35 3.33
N ALA A 73 17.56 3.28 3.00
CA ALA A 73 17.09 2.96 1.67
C ALA A 73 16.79 4.24 0.88
N ILE A 74 17.41 4.41 -0.29
CA ILE A 74 17.19 5.55 -1.19
C ILE A 74 16.68 5.02 -2.52
N LYS A 75 15.56 5.57 -3.00
CA LYS A 75 14.94 5.22 -4.29
C LYS A 75 14.55 6.49 -5.05
N ASN A 76 14.59 6.45 -6.38
CA ASN A 76 13.96 7.49 -7.19
C ASN A 76 12.44 7.40 -7.06
N PHE A 77 11.77 8.53 -7.05
CA PHE A 77 10.33 8.62 -6.86
C PHE A 77 9.71 9.64 -7.82
N GLY A 78 9.00 9.16 -8.81
CA GLY A 78 8.33 10.01 -9.79
C GLY A 78 9.27 10.57 -10.85
N ASN A 79 9.80 11.79 -10.63
CA ASN A 79 10.74 12.44 -11.56
C ASN A 79 12.19 12.10 -11.24
N ASP A 80 13.09 12.32 -12.19
CA ASP A 80 14.53 12.01 -12.05
C ASP A 80 15.22 12.69 -10.86
N ASN A 81 14.69 13.84 -10.42
CA ASN A 81 15.23 14.65 -9.34
C ASN A 81 14.51 14.48 -7.99
N ASP A 82 13.50 13.60 -7.92
CA ASP A 82 12.76 13.30 -6.69
C ASP A 82 13.26 11.99 -6.08
N TYR A 83 13.65 12.02 -4.82
CA TYR A 83 14.20 10.88 -4.09
C TYR A 83 13.38 10.59 -2.83
N LEU A 84 13.09 9.32 -2.63
CA LEU A 84 12.45 8.81 -1.42
C LEU A 84 13.52 8.17 -0.55
N ILE A 85 13.73 8.72 0.63
CA ILE A 85 14.72 8.29 1.59
C ILE A 85 13.99 7.72 2.79
N LYS A 86 14.35 6.50 3.17
CA LYS A 86 13.73 5.78 4.27
C LYS A 86 14.81 5.21 5.19
N PHE A 87 14.68 5.43 6.48
CA PHE A 87 15.59 4.89 7.49
C PHE A 87 14.88 4.65 8.83
N VAL A 88 15.43 3.74 9.63
CA VAL A 88 14.93 3.40 10.95
C VAL A 88 15.97 3.82 11.97
N LYS A 89 15.77 4.98 12.61
CA LYS A 89 16.62 5.42 13.73
C LYS A 89 15.96 5.06 15.05
N LYS A 90 16.71 4.44 15.94
CA LYS A 90 16.23 4.02 17.27
C LYS A 90 16.07 5.18 18.26
N ASP A 91 16.81 6.26 18.10
CA ASP A 91 16.81 7.39 19.01
C ASP A 91 15.81 8.48 18.62
N ARG A 92 15.07 8.96 19.62
CA ARG A 92 14.13 10.09 19.50
C ARG A 92 14.87 11.41 19.63
N ASP A 93 15.67 11.77 18.64
CA ASP A 93 16.23 13.10 18.58
C ASP A 93 15.18 14.07 18.02
N LYS A 94 14.72 15.01 18.85
CA LYS A 94 13.74 16.04 18.44
C LYS A 94 14.25 16.92 17.30
N ASN A 95 15.56 17.01 17.14
CA ASN A 95 16.22 17.84 16.14
C ASN A 95 16.73 17.04 14.94
N LEU A 96 16.37 15.75 14.85
CA LEU A 96 16.88 14.84 13.81
C LEU A 96 16.75 15.43 12.40
N ILE A 97 15.59 15.94 12.04
CA ILE A 97 15.35 16.51 10.71
C ILE A 97 16.18 17.76 10.47
N GLN A 98 16.35 18.60 11.48
CA GLN A 98 17.20 19.81 11.39
C GLN A 98 18.68 19.42 11.23
N ASN A 99 19.14 18.41 11.95
CA ASN A 99 20.51 17.90 11.84
C ASN A 99 20.75 17.31 10.44
N ILE A 100 19.82 16.47 9.94
CA ILE A 100 19.88 15.93 8.58
C ILE A 100 19.92 17.07 7.54
N LYS A 101 19.09 18.10 7.70
CA LYS A 101 19.08 19.25 6.79
C LYS A 101 20.45 19.96 6.79
N LYS A 102 21.03 20.18 7.95
CA LYS A 102 22.35 20.83 8.10
C LYS A 102 23.47 20.00 7.48
N ASP A 103 23.47 18.68 7.74
CA ASP A 103 24.48 17.76 7.22
C ASP A 103 24.37 17.60 5.70
N LEU A 104 23.16 17.57 5.14
CA LEU A 104 22.93 17.59 3.71
C LEU A 104 23.40 18.90 3.08
N GLN A 105 23.13 20.05 3.69
CA GLN A 105 23.61 21.35 3.21
C GLN A 105 25.14 21.42 3.13
N SER A 106 25.82 20.79 4.11
CA SER A 106 27.29 20.72 4.11
C SER A 106 27.83 19.74 3.06
N SER A 107 27.10 18.68 2.72
CA SER A 107 27.57 17.61 1.85
C SER A 107 27.27 17.82 0.37
N ILE A 108 26.08 18.34 0.04
CA ILE A 108 25.59 18.52 -1.35
C ILE A 108 25.21 19.97 -1.68
N GLY A 109 25.36 20.92 -0.72
CA GLY A 109 24.96 22.31 -0.89
C GLY A 109 23.46 22.57 -0.68
N PRO A 110 23.01 23.82 -0.86
CA PRO A 110 21.63 24.24 -0.56
C PRO A 110 20.62 23.93 -1.70
N VAL A 111 20.94 23.00 -2.59
CA VAL A 111 20.20 22.71 -3.84
C VAL A 111 19.08 21.69 -3.66
N PHE A 112 18.56 21.49 -2.47
CA PHE A 112 17.52 20.51 -2.18
C PHE A 112 16.34 21.09 -1.38
N GLU A 113 15.17 20.46 -1.55
CA GLU A 113 13.95 20.78 -0.82
C GLU A 113 13.32 19.52 -0.22
N PHE A 114 12.95 19.58 1.07
CA PHE A 114 12.14 18.55 1.71
C PHE A 114 10.67 18.78 1.36
N ARG A 115 10.08 17.90 0.55
CA ARG A 115 8.68 17.99 0.14
C ARG A 115 7.74 17.37 1.17
N ARG A 116 8.19 16.27 1.76
CA ARG A 116 7.42 15.51 2.74
C ARG A 116 8.36 14.85 3.74
N VAL A 117 8.00 14.93 5.00
CA VAL A 117 8.72 14.25 6.08
C VAL A 117 7.69 13.55 6.95
N GLU A 118 7.78 12.23 7.01
CA GLU A 118 6.95 11.39 7.87
C GLU A 118 7.85 10.65 8.84
N SER A 119 7.52 10.67 10.13
CA SER A 119 8.26 9.92 11.14
C SER A 119 7.29 9.26 12.11
N VAL A 120 7.38 7.94 12.20
CA VAL A 120 6.51 7.12 13.05
C VAL A 120 7.37 6.28 13.99
N GLY A 121 7.14 6.46 15.29
CA GLY A 121 7.88 5.68 16.31
C GLY A 121 7.45 4.20 16.32
N PRO A 122 8.36 3.27 16.66
CA PRO A 122 8.07 1.82 16.61
C PRO A 122 6.84 1.39 17.43
N LYS A 123 6.62 2.02 18.58
CA LYS A 123 5.45 1.73 19.42
C LYS A 123 4.14 2.13 18.74
N VAL A 124 4.13 3.29 18.11
CA VAL A 124 2.96 3.81 17.38
C VAL A 124 2.70 2.95 16.15
N SER A 125 3.73 2.57 15.42
CA SER A 125 3.61 1.70 14.24
C SER A 125 3.03 0.32 14.57
N ALA A 126 3.48 -0.30 15.66
CA ALA A 126 2.94 -1.57 16.12
C ALA A 126 1.46 -1.44 16.53
N GLU A 127 1.10 -0.33 17.18
CA GLU A 127 -0.28 -0.05 17.55
C GLU A 127 -1.16 0.21 16.31
N LEU A 128 -0.66 0.97 15.33
CA LEU A 128 -1.36 1.23 14.06
C LEU A 128 -1.59 -0.05 13.27
N LEU A 129 -0.58 -0.93 13.18
CA LEU A 129 -0.73 -2.22 12.51
C LEU A 129 -1.83 -3.07 13.18
N ASN A 130 -1.78 -3.19 14.50
CA ASN A 130 -2.75 -4.00 15.23
C ASN A 130 -4.17 -3.44 15.14
N LYS A 131 -4.34 -2.14 15.37
CA LYS A 131 -5.64 -1.46 15.22
C LYS A 131 -6.14 -1.47 13.78
N GLY A 132 -5.24 -1.34 12.80
CA GLY A 132 -5.56 -1.44 11.37
C GLY A 132 -6.10 -2.81 10.99
N LEU A 133 -5.46 -3.89 11.44
CA LEU A 133 -5.94 -5.25 11.21
C LEU A 133 -7.30 -5.51 11.86
N ILE A 134 -7.50 -5.04 13.09
CA ILE A 134 -8.79 -5.16 13.78
C ILE A 134 -9.87 -4.37 13.04
N ALA A 135 -9.57 -3.15 12.58
CA ALA A 135 -10.51 -2.32 11.84
C ALA A 135 -10.93 -2.98 10.51
N ILE A 136 -9.97 -3.56 9.77
CA ILE A 136 -10.27 -4.30 8.54
C ILE A 136 -11.15 -5.51 8.85
N ALA A 137 -10.79 -6.32 9.83
CA ALA A 137 -11.55 -7.51 10.20
C ALA A 137 -12.98 -7.14 10.68
N ALA A 138 -13.12 -6.10 11.49
CA ALA A 138 -14.41 -5.62 11.97
C ALA A 138 -15.27 -5.07 10.83
N SER A 139 -14.68 -4.31 9.90
CA SER A 139 -15.38 -3.77 8.72
C SER A 139 -15.87 -4.88 7.80
N LEU A 140 -15.01 -5.85 7.50
CA LEU A 140 -15.39 -7.03 6.71
C LEU A 140 -16.48 -7.84 7.42
N GLY A 141 -16.32 -8.10 8.71
CA GLY A 141 -17.31 -8.83 9.51
C GLY A 141 -18.68 -8.14 9.56
N ALA A 142 -18.70 -6.83 9.79
CA ALA A 142 -19.94 -6.05 9.79
C ALA A 142 -20.63 -6.08 8.42
N MET A 143 -19.84 -6.00 7.33
CA MET A 143 -20.37 -6.07 5.98
C MET A 143 -20.93 -7.46 5.65
N LEU A 144 -20.22 -8.53 5.99
CA LEU A 144 -20.70 -9.90 5.80
C LEU A 144 -21.99 -10.16 6.60
N PHE A 145 -22.05 -9.66 7.83
CA PHE A 145 -23.24 -9.76 8.68
C PHE A 145 -24.44 -9.03 8.07
N TYR A 146 -24.22 -7.81 7.54
CA TYR A 146 -25.26 -7.06 6.85
C TYR A 146 -25.76 -7.78 5.61
N ILE A 147 -24.88 -8.29 4.75
CA ILE A 147 -25.25 -9.03 3.55
C ILE A 147 -26.05 -10.29 3.90
N TRP A 148 -25.64 -11.00 4.95
CA TRP A 148 -26.30 -12.22 5.41
C TRP A 148 -27.73 -11.97 5.90
N ILE A 149 -28.00 -10.87 6.61
CA ILE A 149 -29.36 -10.51 7.08
C ILE A 149 -30.21 -9.97 5.93
N ARG A 150 -29.63 -9.21 5.01
CA ARG A 150 -30.37 -8.47 3.98
C ARG A 150 -30.74 -9.32 2.77
N PHE A 151 -29.95 -10.34 2.46
CA PHE A 151 -30.11 -11.18 1.27
C PHE A 151 -30.26 -12.65 1.63
N GLU A 152 -30.83 -13.41 0.66
CA GLU A 152 -30.87 -14.87 0.77
C GLU A 152 -29.44 -15.42 0.86
N TRP A 153 -29.26 -16.49 1.65
CA TRP A 153 -27.94 -17.07 1.99
C TRP A 153 -27.11 -17.45 0.75
N GLN A 154 -27.75 -17.85 -0.36
CA GLN A 154 -27.07 -18.26 -1.60
C GLN A 154 -26.35 -17.07 -2.26
N PHE A 155 -26.99 -15.90 -2.32
CA PHE A 155 -26.41 -14.67 -2.86
C PHE A 155 -25.35 -14.10 -1.94
N SER A 156 -25.56 -14.22 -0.64
CA SER A 156 -24.57 -13.81 0.38
C SER A 156 -23.26 -14.56 0.23
N LEU A 157 -23.31 -15.87 -0.02
CA LEU A 157 -22.11 -16.67 -0.23
C LEU A 157 -21.31 -16.22 -1.47
N GLY A 158 -22.01 -15.94 -2.57
CA GLY A 158 -21.39 -15.43 -3.80
C GLY A 158 -20.69 -14.08 -3.58
N ALA A 159 -21.36 -13.15 -2.89
CA ALA A 159 -20.79 -11.83 -2.57
C ALA A 159 -19.55 -11.93 -1.66
N ILE A 160 -19.59 -12.83 -0.68
CA ILE A 160 -18.44 -13.10 0.21
C ILE A 160 -17.23 -13.60 -0.58
N ILE A 161 -17.43 -14.59 -1.44
CA ILE A 161 -16.35 -15.15 -2.28
C ILE A 161 -15.77 -14.09 -3.20
N ALA A 162 -16.61 -13.25 -3.83
CA ALA A 162 -16.18 -12.17 -4.70
C ALA A 162 -15.35 -11.13 -3.91
N LEU A 163 -15.77 -10.76 -2.71
CA LEU A 163 -15.05 -9.83 -1.85
C LEU A 163 -13.66 -10.35 -1.47
N PHE A 164 -13.58 -11.61 -1.02
CA PHE A 164 -12.29 -12.23 -0.70
C PHE A 164 -11.38 -12.33 -1.92
N HIS A 165 -11.93 -12.69 -3.08
CA HIS A 165 -11.22 -12.72 -4.35
C HIS A 165 -10.56 -11.36 -4.65
N ASP A 166 -11.32 -10.26 -4.59
CA ASP A 166 -10.83 -8.93 -4.92
C ASP A 166 -9.75 -8.43 -3.94
N VAL A 167 -9.95 -8.69 -2.66
CA VAL A 167 -8.96 -8.36 -1.62
C VAL A 167 -7.67 -9.16 -1.82
N ILE A 168 -7.75 -10.47 -2.06
CA ILE A 168 -6.58 -11.33 -2.28
C ILE A 168 -5.83 -10.91 -3.54
N LEU A 169 -6.51 -10.62 -4.64
CA LEU A 169 -5.89 -10.14 -5.87
C LEU A 169 -5.17 -8.81 -5.65
N THR A 170 -5.82 -7.87 -4.98
CA THR A 170 -5.23 -6.56 -4.71
C THR A 170 -3.96 -6.70 -3.87
N ILE A 171 -4.02 -7.41 -2.74
CA ILE A 171 -2.87 -7.64 -1.87
C ILE A 171 -1.78 -8.44 -2.60
N GLY A 172 -2.17 -9.41 -3.46
CA GLY A 172 -1.25 -10.18 -4.29
C GLY A 172 -0.48 -9.33 -5.28
N ILE A 173 -1.12 -8.36 -5.93
CA ILE A 173 -0.48 -7.39 -6.81
C ILE A 173 0.55 -6.56 -6.02
N PHE A 174 0.19 -6.06 -4.82
CA PHE A 174 1.11 -5.32 -3.96
C PHE A 174 2.35 -6.16 -3.58
N SER A 175 2.13 -7.44 -3.24
CA SER A 175 3.22 -8.38 -2.96
C SER A 175 4.11 -8.61 -4.18
N LEU A 176 3.50 -8.88 -5.34
CA LEU A 176 4.22 -9.20 -6.59
C LEU A 176 5.14 -8.07 -7.04
N PHE A 177 4.63 -6.84 -7.05
CA PHE A 177 5.37 -5.64 -7.45
C PHE A 177 6.17 -5.00 -6.31
N ASN A 178 6.15 -5.59 -5.12
CA ASN A 178 6.82 -5.06 -3.93
C ASN A 178 6.40 -3.61 -3.60
N ILE A 179 5.11 -3.31 -3.82
CA ILE A 179 4.53 -2.01 -3.54
C ILE A 179 4.38 -1.87 -2.02
N GLU A 180 4.75 -0.72 -1.51
CA GLU A 180 4.72 -0.43 -0.08
C GLU A 180 3.29 -0.23 0.43
N ILE A 181 2.91 -0.98 1.45
CA ILE A 181 1.60 -0.88 2.09
C ILE A 181 1.69 0.12 3.25
N ASN A 182 0.96 1.21 3.16
CA ASN A 182 0.83 2.27 4.16
C ASN A 182 -0.64 2.46 4.58
N LEU A 183 -0.91 3.37 5.51
CA LEU A 183 -2.28 3.65 5.98
C LEU A 183 -3.22 4.12 4.86
N SER A 184 -2.72 4.88 3.89
CA SER A 184 -3.52 5.34 2.75
C SER A 184 -3.99 4.19 1.88
N ILE A 185 -3.15 3.16 1.70
CA ILE A 185 -3.50 1.95 0.95
C ILE A 185 -4.53 1.12 1.72
N VAL A 186 -4.39 1.01 3.04
CA VAL A 186 -5.41 0.35 3.87
C VAL A 186 -6.75 1.04 3.73
N ALA A 187 -6.79 2.38 3.76
CA ALA A 187 -8.01 3.14 3.53
C ALA A 187 -8.59 2.91 2.13
N ALA A 188 -7.73 2.84 1.10
CA ALA A 188 -8.16 2.53 -0.27
C ALA A 188 -8.75 1.11 -0.39
N LEU A 189 -8.14 0.11 0.26
CA LEU A 189 -8.68 -1.26 0.32
C LEU A 189 -10.07 -1.29 0.97
N LEU A 190 -10.26 -0.59 2.09
CA LEU A 190 -11.58 -0.49 2.73
C LEU A 190 -12.61 0.19 1.84
N THR A 191 -12.20 1.19 1.06
CA THR A 191 -13.06 1.86 0.07
C THR A 191 -13.47 0.92 -1.05
N ILE A 192 -12.54 0.11 -1.59
CA ILE A 192 -12.84 -0.91 -2.60
C ILE A 192 -13.86 -1.90 -2.06
N VAL A 193 -13.62 -2.43 -0.86
CA VAL A 193 -14.52 -3.35 -0.17
C VAL A 193 -15.93 -2.75 -0.05
N GLY A 194 -16.04 -1.48 0.36
CA GLY A 194 -17.32 -0.77 0.47
C GLY A 194 -18.01 -0.56 -0.88
N SER A 195 -17.26 -0.19 -1.90
CA SER A 195 -17.77 0.08 -3.25
C SER A 195 -18.28 -1.18 -3.94
N VAL A 196 -17.53 -2.29 -3.87
CA VAL A 196 -17.91 -3.58 -4.47
C VAL A 196 -19.20 -4.08 -3.83
N SER A 197 -19.32 -4.00 -2.50
CA SER A 197 -20.54 -4.42 -1.80
C SER A 197 -21.75 -3.58 -2.19
N TYR A 198 -21.59 -2.26 -2.35
CA TYR A 198 -22.67 -1.39 -2.79
C TYR A 198 -23.16 -1.73 -4.21
N THR A 199 -22.26 -2.02 -5.13
CA THR A 199 -22.64 -2.39 -6.52
C THR A 199 -23.34 -3.74 -6.58
N HIS A 200 -22.91 -4.74 -5.82
CA HIS A 200 -23.61 -6.01 -5.71
C HIS A 200 -25.00 -5.86 -5.09
N LEU A 201 -25.14 -5.05 -4.06
CA LEU A 201 -26.43 -4.74 -3.41
C LEU A 201 -27.41 -4.10 -4.37
N ARG A 202 -26.96 -3.07 -5.10
CA ARG A 202 -27.82 -2.35 -6.06
C ARG A 202 -28.26 -3.20 -7.25
N ALA A 203 -27.40 -4.07 -7.75
CA ALA A 203 -27.73 -4.98 -8.84
C ALA A 203 -28.89 -5.94 -8.47
N HIS A 204 -28.99 -6.34 -7.20
CA HIS A 204 -30.06 -7.21 -6.71
C HIS A 204 -31.36 -6.46 -6.39
N GLU A 205 -31.30 -5.18 -6.01
CA GLU A 205 -32.50 -4.35 -5.77
C GLU A 205 -33.25 -4.01 -7.06
N THR A 206 -32.57 -3.99 -8.21
CA THR A 206 -33.18 -3.66 -9.51
C THR A 206 -33.80 -4.86 -10.22
N THR A 207 -33.69 -6.07 -9.68
CA THR A 207 -34.23 -7.31 -10.28
C THR A 207 -35.53 -7.79 -9.64
N ASN A 208 -36.11 -7.05 -8.71
CA ASN A 208 -37.41 -7.30 -8.10
C ASN A 208 -38.46 -6.28 -8.61
#